data_b9890ae8e1b9ebf56e10b6976bf92679
#
_entry.id   b9890ae8e1b9ebf56e10b6976bf92679
#
_cell.length_a   1.000
_cell.length_b   1.000
_cell.length_c   1.000
_cell.angle_alpha   90.00
_cell.angle_beta   90.00
_cell.angle_gamma   90.00
#
_symmetry.space_group_name_H-M   'P 1'
#
loop_
_entity.id
_entity.type
_entity.pdbx_description
1 polymer ?
#
loop_
_entity_poly.entity_id
_entity_poly.type
_entity_poly.pdbx_seq_one_letter_code
_entity_poly.pdbx_strand_id
1 'polypeptide(L)'
;ITGNLIRKFGHSKIMYAGVFLFLITVLTSFFDQNFTNYLIALIFLGFGWNFLFISGTSLLVLSYRENEKFKAQGFNDLIVYSIQATASLSAGVFLTLTSWKTMNLVCIIFLVLIILSTLRADLKERK
;
A
#
# COMPACT_ATOMS: atom_id res chain seq x y z
N ILE A 1 -0.26 16.99 3.55
CA ILE A 1 0.66 16.98 2.39
C ILE A 1 0.07 16.12 1.27
N THR A 2 -0.26 14.84 1.51
CA THR A 2 -0.75 13.90 0.50
C THR A 2 -2.05 14.33 -0.18
N GLY A 3 -3.01 14.90 0.56
CA GLY A 3 -4.24 15.45 -0.02
C GLY A 3 -4.00 16.58 -1.03
N ASN A 4 -3.01 17.44 -0.79
CA ASN A 4 -2.63 18.50 -1.73
C ASN A 4 -1.96 17.93 -2.99
N LEU A 5 -1.18 16.87 -2.85
CA LEU A 5 -0.57 16.15 -3.96
C LEU A 5 -1.65 15.47 -4.84
N ILE A 6 -2.64 14.86 -4.22
CA ILE A 6 -3.78 14.24 -4.93
C ILE A 6 -4.55 15.29 -5.73
N ARG A 7 -4.83 16.47 -5.15
CA ARG A 7 -5.51 17.57 -5.87
C ARG A 7 -4.70 18.08 -7.06
N LYS A 8 -3.36 18.06 -6.96
CA LYS A 8 -2.47 18.58 -8.03
C LYS A 8 -2.20 17.55 -9.12
N PHE A 9 -2.01 16.29 -8.77
CA PHE A 9 -1.53 15.25 -9.68
C PHE A 9 -2.55 14.16 -10.00
N GLY A 10 -3.65 14.10 -9.24
CA GLY A 10 -4.66 13.05 -9.35
C GLY A 10 -4.35 11.80 -8.51
N HIS A 11 -5.37 11.00 -8.25
CA HIS A 11 -5.28 9.80 -7.41
C HIS A 11 -4.33 8.75 -7.99
N SER A 12 -4.49 8.42 -9.29
CA SER A 12 -3.71 7.37 -9.96
C SER A 12 -2.21 7.61 -9.89
N LYS A 13 -1.75 8.84 -10.12
CA LYS A 13 -0.31 9.16 -10.08
C LYS A 13 0.27 9.01 -8.67
N ILE A 14 -0.48 9.39 -7.64
CA ILE A 14 -0.04 9.24 -6.25
C ILE A 14 -0.04 7.76 -5.84
N MET A 15 -0.99 6.95 -6.33
CA MET A 15 -0.98 5.49 -6.14
C MET A 15 0.26 4.85 -6.79
N TYR A 16 0.61 5.22 -8.03
CA TYR A 16 1.83 4.74 -8.68
C TYR A 16 3.10 5.16 -7.93
N ALA A 17 3.14 6.38 -7.40
CA ALA A 17 4.25 6.82 -6.54
C ALA A 17 4.35 5.97 -5.27
N GLY A 18 3.22 5.63 -4.64
CA GLY A 18 3.17 4.73 -3.49
C GLY A 18 3.69 3.32 -3.81
N VAL A 19 3.25 2.74 -4.94
CA VAL A 19 3.75 1.44 -5.42
C VAL A 19 5.25 1.48 -5.71
N PHE A 20 5.73 2.55 -6.32
CA PHE A 20 7.16 2.73 -6.60
C PHE A 20 7.99 2.77 -5.31
N LEU A 21 7.51 3.46 -4.27
CA LEU A 21 8.16 3.47 -2.96
C LEU A 21 8.17 2.08 -2.31
N PHE A 22 7.10 1.30 -2.46
CA PHE A 22 7.10 -0.10 -2.01
C PHE A 22 8.09 -0.97 -2.77
N LEU A 23 8.24 -0.78 -4.08
CA LEU A 23 9.28 -1.48 -4.85
C LEU A 23 10.68 -1.14 -4.33
N ILE A 24 10.96 0.14 -4.04
CA ILE A 24 12.23 0.55 -3.43
C ILE A 24 12.42 -0.15 -2.08
N THR A 25 11.38 -0.21 -1.24
CA THR A 25 11.42 -0.90 0.06
C THR A 25 11.84 -2.37 -0.11
N VAL A 26 11.19 -3.09 -1.02
CA VAL A 26 11.48 -4.51 -1.28
C VAL A 26 12.90 -4.67 -1.83
N LEU A 27 13.30 -3.85 -2.80
CA LEU A 27 14.65 -3.89 -3.35
C LEU A 27 15.72 -3.64 -2.28
N THR A 28 15.53 -2.62 -1.44
CA THR A 28 16.46 -2.31 -0.33
C THR A 28 16.55 -3.48 0.65
N SER A 29 15.46 -4.22 0.86
CA SER A 29 15.41 -5.39 1.75
C SER A 29 16.17 -6.62 1.23
N PHE A 30 16.51 -6.68 -0.06
CA PHE A 30 17.35 -7.73 -0.65
C PHE A 30 18.85 -7.47 -0.51
N PHE A 31 19.25 -6.21 -0.28
CA PHE A 31 20.63 -5.85 -0.01
C PHE A 31 21.02 -6.19 1.44
N ASP A 32 22.15 -5.70 1.90
CA ASP A 32 22.66 -5.94 3.24
C ASP A 32 21.63 -5.69 4.35
N GLN A 33 21.50 -6.65 5.27
CA GLN A 33 20.60 -6.58 6.44
C GLN A 33 21.25 -5.78 7.58
N ASN A 34 21.78 -4.58 7.27
CA ASN A 34 22.29 -3.68 8.27
C ASN A 34 21.20 -2.72 8.76
N PHE A 35 21.41 -2.12 9.92
CA PHE A 35 20.46 -1.21 10.55
C PHE A 35 20.07 -0.03 9.65
N THR A 36 21.02 0.53 8.91
CA THR A 36 20.79 1.69 8.03
C THR A 36 19.86 1.34 6.87
N ASN A 37 20.09 0.21 6.19
CA ASN A 37 19.25 -0.25 5.09
C ASN A 37 17.84 -0.58 5.59
N TYR A 38 17.73 -1.16 6.77
CA TYR A 38 16.43 -1.44 7.39
C TYR A 38 15.65 -0.15 7.71
N LEU A 39 16.33 0.86 8.27
CA LEU A 39 15.73 2.16 8.55
C LEU A 39 15.25 2.87 7.27
N ILE A 40 16.07 2.85 6.22
CA ILE A 40 15.72 3.43 4.92
C ILE A 40 14.49 2.71 4.33
N ALA A 41 14.48 1.38 4.37
CA ALA A 41 13.34 0.59 3.90
C ALA A 41 12.05 0.93 4.64
N LEU A 42 12.10 1.10 5.97
CA LEU A 42 10.94 1.50 6.78
C LEU A 42 10.42 2.90 6.44
N ILE A 43 11.30 3.85 6.15
CA ILE A 43 10.92 5.20 5.74
C ILE A 43 10.16 5.15 4.40
N PHE A 44 10.68 4.45 3.40
CA PHE A 44 10.00 4.28 2.11
C PHE A 44 8.69 3.52 2.24
N LEU A 45 8.65 2.49 3.08
CA LEU A 45 7.42 1.75 3.40
C LEU A 45 6.35 2.67 3.97
N GLY A 46 6.71 3.53 4.93
CA GLY A 46 5.78 4.47 5.54
C GLY A 46 5.20 5.49 4.56
N PHE A 47 6.02 6.07 3.70
CA PHE A 47 5.56 6.99 2.66
C PHE A 47 4.71 6.26 1.60
N GLY A 48 5.13 5.08 1.16
CA GLY A 48 4.39 4.26 0.21
C GLY A 48 3.01 3.88 0.73
N TRP A 49 2.93 3.43 1.98
CA TRP A 49 1.67 3.14 2.65
C TRP A 49 0.75 4.37 2.72
N ASN A 50 1.30 5.51 3.14
CA ASN A 50 0.55 6.76 3.23
C ASN A 50 -0.06 7.17 1.88
N PHE A 51 0.71 7.10 0.79
CA PHE A 51 0.23 7.45 -0.54
C PHE A 51 -0.87 6.50 -1.03
N LEU A 52 -0.70 5.19 -0.86
CA LEU A 52 -1.69 4.20 -1.26
C LEU A 52 -2.96 4.29 -0.43
N PHE A 53 -2.84 4.38 0.90
CA PHE A 53 -3.97 4.41 1.81
C PHE A 53 -4.83 5.68 1.59
N ILE A 54 -4.21 6.86 1.57
CA ILE A 54 -4.95 8.12 1.40
C ILE A 54 -5.55 8.22 0.00
N SER A 55 -4.84 7.80 -1.04
CA SER A 55 -5.39 7.81 -2.40
C SER A 55 -6.54 6.82 -2.55
N GLY A 56 -6.41 5.61 -2.01
CA GLY A 56 -7.45 4.59 -2.05
C GLY A 56 -8.71 5.02 -1.30
N THR A 57 -8.56 5.50 -0.07
CA THR A 57 -9.71 6.01 0.73
C THR A 57 -10.36 7.23 0.11
N SER A 58 -9.59 8.12 -0.52
CA SER A 58 -10.15 9.27 -1.25
C SER A 58 -10.98 8.84 -2.45
N LEU A 59 -10.52 7.86 -3.23
CA LEU A 59 -11.29 7.29 -4.35
C LEU A 59 -12.57 6.61 -3.86
N LEU A 60 -12.48 5.89 -2.76
CA LEU A 60 -13.62 5.23 -2.14
C LEU A 60 -14.72 6.24 -1.78
N VAL A 61 -14.33 7.37 -1.17
CA VAL A 61 -15.25 8.45 -0.80
C VAL A 61 -15.98 9.06 -2.00
N LEU A 62 -15.36 9.10 -3.17
CA LEU A 62 -15.99 9.59 -4.40
C LEU A 62 -17.04 8.62 -4.98
N SER A 63 -17.01 7.35 -4.57
CA SER A 63 -17.88 6.29 -5.08
C SER A 63 -19.20 6.14 -4.33
N TYR A 64 -19.38 6.81 -3.18
CA TYR A 64 -20.56 6.68 -2.32
C TYR A 64 -21.43 7.93 -2.34
N ARG A 65 -22.72 7.72 -2.00
CA ARG A 65 -23.66 8.81 -1.69
C ARG A 65 -23.29 9.44 -0.33
N GLU A 66 -23.59 10.73 -0.16
CA GLU A 66 -23.22 11.45 1.06
C GLU A 66 -23.74 10.83 2.37
N ASN A 67 -24.95 10.26 2.34
CA ASN A 67 -25.57 9.61 3.49
C ASN A 67 -24.95 8.25 3.87
N GLU A 68 -24.18 7.62 2.97
CA GLU A 68 -23.53 6.31 3.21
C GLU A 68 -22.03 6.42 3.46
N LYS A 69 -21.45 7.60 3.26
CA LYS A 69 -20.03 7.88 3.29
C LYS A 69 -19.35 7.37 4.57
N PHE A 70 -19.88 7.71 5.73
CA PHE A 70 -19.29 7.31 7.02
C PHE A 70 -19.36 5.81 7.26
N LYS A 71 -20.48 5.17 6.88
CA LYS A 71 -20.65 3.72 7.04
C LYS A 71 -19.69 2.94 6.14
N ALA A 72 -19.56 3.37 4.91
CA ALA A 72 -18.68 2.73 3.93
C ALA A 72 -17.20 2.94 4.29
N GLN A 73 -16.82 4.12 4.75
CA GLN A 73 -15.46 4.40 5.21
C GLN A 73 -15.14 3.58 6.47
N GLY A 74 -16.03 3.53 7.46
CA GLY A 74 -15.83 2.72 8.66
C GLY A 74 -15.70 1.23 8.34
N PHE A 75 -16.47 0.71 7.39
CA PHE A 75 -16.35 -0.68 6.95
C PHE A 75 -15.04 -0.95 6.21
N ASN A 76 -14.61 -0.05 5.34
CA ASN A 76 -13.31 -0.12 4.67
C ASN A 76 -12.16 -0.16 5.69
N ASP A 77 -12.18 0.75 6.66
CA ASP A 77 -11.13 0.85 7.67
C ASP A 77 -11.10 -0.40 8.55
N LEU A 78 -12.27 -0.93 8.92
CA LEU A 78 -12.37 -2.20 9.64
C LEU A 78 -11.69 -3.34 8.88
N ILE A 79 -11.95 -3.48 7.57
CA ILE A 79 -11.32 -4.52 6.74
C ILE A 79 -9.81 -4.31 6.68
N VAL A 80 -9.36 -3.09 6.35
CA VAL A 80 -7.93 -2.78 6.19
C VAL A 80 -7.17 -3.07 7.48
N TYR A 81 -7.65 -2.56 8.62
CA TYR A 81 -6.96 -2.77 9.90
C TYR A 81 -7.06 -4.20 10.41
N SER A 82 -8.14 -4.94 10.12
CA SER A 82 -8.25 -6.36 10.45
C SER A 82 -7.24 -7.20 9.67
N ILE A 83 -7.10 -6.95 8.37
CA ILE A 83 -6.09 -7.62 7.53
C ILE A 83 -4.69 -7.25 8.01
N GLN A 84 -4.43 -5.98 8.32
CA GLN A 84 -3.14 -5.52 8.82
C GLN A 84 -2.77 -6.16 10.16
N ALA A 85 -3.72 -6.23 11.09
CA ALA A 85 -3.51 -6.90 12.39
C ALA A 85 -3.19 -8.38 12.21
N THR A 86 -3.96 -9.08 11.37
CA THR A 86 -3.74 -10.51 11.07
C THR A 86 -2.37 -10.73 10.41
N ALA A 87 -2.00 -9.90 9.43
CA ALA A 87 -0.71 -9.96 8.78
C ALA A 87 0.44 -9.70 9.75
N SER A 88 0.30 -8.72 10.64
CA SER A 88 1.30 -8.39 11.66
C SER A 88 1.51 -9.53 12.67
N LEU A 89 0.42 -10.14 13.15
CA LEU A 89 0.49 -11.28 14.07
C LEU A 89 1.11 -12.52 13.40
N SER A 90 0.78 -12.77 12.13
CA SER A 90 1.31 -13.92 11.40
C SER A 90 2.75 -13.72 10.90
N ALA A 91 3.21 -12.47 10.74
CA ALA A 91 4.55 -12.17 10.23
C ALA A 91 5.67 -12.79 11.06
N GLY A 92 5.55 -12.76 12.40
CA GLY A 92 6.52 -13.38 13.30
C GLY A 92 6.61 -14.90 13.10
N VAL A 93 5.47 -15.57 13.05
CA VAL A 93 5.39 -17.03 12.80
C VAL A 93 5.93 -17.35 11.41
N PHE A 94 5.53 -16.58 10.40
CA PHE A 94 5.99 -16.78 9.03
C PHE A 94 7.51 -16.64 8.91
N LEU A 95 8.11 -15.67 9.60
CA LEU A 95 9.56 -15.44 9.62
C LEU A 95 10.32 -16.58 10.31
N THR A 96 9.74 -17.22 11.34
CA THR A 96 10.37 -18.38 11.99
C THR A 96 10.31 -19.65 11.15
N LEU A 97 9.27 -19.80 10.32
CA LEU A 97 9.05 -20.97 9.46
C LEU A 97 9.74 -20.86 8.09
N THR A 98 10.07 -19.64 7.68
CA THR A 98 10.64 -19.36 6.36
C THR A 98 11.87 -18.46 6.47
N SER A 99 12.34 -17.90 5.37
CA SER A 99 13.45 -16.96 5.36
C SER A 99 12.98 -15.53 5.04
N TRP A 100 13.80 -14.55 5.41
CA TRP A 100 13.60 -13.15 5.05
C TRP A 100 13.42 -12.95 3.53
N LYS A 101 14.18 -13.71 2.72
CA LYS A 101 14.06 -13.69 1.24
C LYS A 101 12.69 -14.17 0.78
N THR A 102 12.17 -15.25 1.36
CA THR A 102 10.84 -15.80 1.03
C THR A 102 9.74 -14.78 1.36
N MET A 103 9.86 -14.12 2.50
CA MET A 103 8.91 -13.05 2.90
C MET A 103 8.87 -11.91 1.88
N ASN A 104 10.04 -11.44 1.43
CA ASN A 104 10.13 -10.40 0.40
C ASN A 104 9.57 -10.86 -0.96
N LEU A 105 9.76 -12.12 -1.35
CA LEU A 105 9.17 -12.68 -2.57
C LEU A 105 7.65 -12.68 -2.51
N VAL A 106 7.06 -13.03 -1.37
CA VAL A 106 5.60 -12.95 -1.17
C VAL A 106 5.11 -11.50 -1.31
N CYS A 107 5.85 -10.52 -0.75
CA CYS A 107 5.52 -9.11 -0.91
C CYS A 107 5.50 -8.67 -2.38
N ILE A 108 6.41 -9.19 -3.23
CA ILE A 108 6.42 -8.89 -4.67
C ILE A 108 5.12 -9.34 -5.33
N ILE A 109 4.59 -10.51 -4.98
CA ILE A 109 3.33 -11.01 -5.53
C ILE A 109 2.18 -10.02 -5.22
N PHE A 110 2.10 -9.55 -3.98
CA PHE A 110 1.09 -8.55 -3.59
C PHE A 110 1.29 -7.21 -4.32
N LEU A 111 2.54 -6.76 -4.52
CA LEU A 111 2.82 -5.56 -5.29
C LEU A 111 2.37 -5.68 -6.74
N VAL A 112 2.59 -6.81 -7.39
CA VAL A 112 2.11 -7.07 -8.75
C VAL A 112 0.58 -7.00 -8.80
N LEU A 113 -0.12 -7.58 -7.83
CA LEU A 113 -1.58 -7.50 -7.74
C LEU A 113 -2.07 -6.04 -7.59
N ILE A 114 -1.40 -5.24 -6.77
CA ILE A 114 -1.72 -3.81 -6.59
C ILE A 114 -1.50 -3.05 -7.90
N ILE A 115 -0.38 -3.28 -8.60
CA ILE A 115 -0.10 -2.66 -9.90
C ILE A 115 -1.19 -3.00 -10.91
N LEU A 116 -1.54 -4.27 -11.04
CA LEU A 116 -2.58 -4.73 -11.96
C LEU A 116 -3.94 -4.11 -11.63
N SER A 117 -4.29 -4.01 -10.35
CA SER A 117 -5.51 -3.38 -9.87
C SER A 117 -5.54 -1.88 -10.23
N THR A 118 -4.45 -1.17 -9.98
CA THR A 118 -4.32 0.27 -10.28
C THR A 118 -4.40 0.54 -11.79
N LEU A 119 -3.72 -0.29 -12.60
CA LEU A 119 -3.79 -0.20 -14.05
C LEU A 119 -5.22 -0.40 -14.58
N ARG A 120 -5.95 -1.39 -14.04
CA ARG A 120 -7.34 -1.62 -14.43
C ARG A 120 -8.24 -0.44 -14.07
N ALA A 121 -8.04 0.16 -12.91
CA ALA A 121 -8.79 1.35 -12.49
C ALA A 121 -8.54 2.53 -13.43
N ASP A 122 -7.27 2.81 -13.75
CA ASP A 122 -6.86 3.91 -14.64
C ASP A 122 -7.40 3.74 -16.08
N LEU A 123 -7.40 2.50 -16.60
CA LEU A 123 -7.97 2.20 -17.92
C LEU A 123 -9.50 2.38 -17.96
N LYS A 124 -10.18 2.22 -16.83
CA LYS A 124 -11.62 2.39 -16.70
C LYS A 124 -12.03 3.86 -16.60
N GLU A 125 -11.20 4.69 -16.00
CA GLU A 125 -11.40 6.15 -15.92
C GLU A 125 -11.14 6.87 -17.26
N ARG A 126 -10.37 6.26 -18.15
CA ARG A 126 -10.06 6.83 -19.48
C ARG A 126 -11.09 6.52 -20.56
N LYS A 127 -12.08 5.67 -20.28
CA LYS A 127 -13.22 5.35 -21.16
C LYS A 127 -14.47 6.13 -20.75
#